data_e40c8d600ffa34dc4c98ff6b03dff40e
#
_entry.id   e40c8d600ffa34dc4c98ff6b03dff40e
#
_cell.length_a   1.000
_cell.length_b   1.000
_cell.length_c   1.000
_cell.angle_alpha   90.00
_cell.angle_beta   90.00
_cell.angle_gamma   90.00
#
_symmetry.space_group_name_H-M   'P 1'
#
loop_
_entity.id
_entity.type
_entity.pdbx_description
1 polymer ?
#
loop_
_entity_poly.entity_id
_entity_poly.type
_entity_poly.pdbx_seq_one_letter_code
_entity_poly.pdbx_strand_id
1 'polypeptide(L)'
;NKISWYSKSIYPFLIFAAILSLCQASLIQSIGFYITDLFGNLENLPTLISMTFALLSISTIVSQYLFTDAFPMKNFSLLMVGSILLVFSYFTMAFFQSISFYYLSIMILGIGFGMTRPALSSSLSLAQTPENQGSAAGYLGSVIPIGHMTTPFIAMPIYAINPGYLYYFSSILCISLI
;
A
#
# COMPACT_ATOMS: atom_id res chain seq x y z
N ASN A 1 -14.64 -29.60 -0.92
CA ASN A 1 -14.27 -28.97 -2.19
C ASN A 1 -13.18 -27.93 -1.94
N LYS A 2 -11.98 -28.15 -2.51
CA LYS A 2 -10.93 -27.13 -2.44
C LYS A 2 -11.41 -25.89 -3.18
N ILE A 3 -11.35 -24.74 -2.50
CA ILE A 3 -11.73 -23.47 -3.09
C ILE A 3 -10.69 -23.06 -4.14
N SER A 4 -11.15 -22.54 -5.28
CA SER A 4 -10.25 -22.08 -6.35
C SER A 4 -9.94 -20.60 -6.21
N TRP A 5 -8.70 -20.20 -6.52
CA TRP A 5 -8.25 -18.81 -6.47
C TRP A 5 -9.05 -17.87 -7.40
N TYR A 6 -9.65 -18.37 -8.47
CA TYR A 6 -10.52 -17.60 -9.39
C TYR A 6 -12.01 -17.68 -9.04
N SER A 7 -12.38 -18.17 -7.86
CA SER A 7 -13.77 -18.12 -7.40
C SER A 7 -14.22 -16.66 -7.20
N LYS A 8 -15.50 -16.38 -7.52
CA LYS A 8 -16.08 -15.04 -7.36
C LYS A 8 -16.00 -14.51 -5.92
N SER A 9 -15.86 -15.39 -4.94
CA SER A 9 -15.73 -15.04 -3.53
C SER A 9 -14.29 -14.68 -3.10
N ILE A 10 -13.29 -14.94 -3.92
CA ILE A 10 -11.87 -14.72 -3.58
C ILE A 10 -11.20 -13.73 -4.51
N TYR A 11 -11.39 -13.92 -5.83
CA TYR A 11 -10.60 -13.20 -6.83
C TYR A 11 -10.64 -11.66 -6.71
N PRO A 12 -11.75 -10.99 -6.32
CA PRO A 12 -11.75 -9.55 -6.16
C PRO A 12 -10.80 -9.08 -5.06
N PHE A 13 -10.74 -9.82 -3.95
CA PHE A 13 -9.83 -9.54 -2.85
C PHE A 13 -8.36 -9.76 -3.25
N LEU A 14 -8.07 -10.76 -4.09
CA LEU A 14 -6.72 -10.99 -4.60
C LEU A 14 -6.26 -9.90 -5.56
N ILE A 15 -7.15 -9.38 -6.40
CA ILE A 15 -6.85 -8.21 -7.26
C ILE A 15 -6.56 -6.98 -6.39
N PHE A 16 -7.40 -6.71 -5.41
CA PHE A 16 -7.17 -5.63 -4.45
C PHE A 16 -5.80 -5.78 -3.78
N ALA A 17 -5.48 -6.98 -3.28
CA ALA A 17 -4.20 -7.28 -2.66
C ALA A 17 -3.01 -7.09 -3.61
N ALA A 18 -3.15 -7.50 -4.87
CA ALA A 18 -2.11 -7.36 -5.89
C ALA A 18 -1.79 -5.89 -6.17
N ILE A 19 -2.82 -5.07 -6.38
CA ILE A 19 -2.66 -3.63 -6.60
C ILE A 19 -2.02 -2.97 -5.37
N LEU A 20 -2.56 -3.25 -4.19
CA LEU A 20 -2.05 -2.69 -2.93
C LEU A 20 -0.58 -3.08 -2.69
N SER A 21 -0.23 -4.33 -2.98
CA SER A 21 1.13 -4.85 -2.86
C SER A 21 2.08 -4.21 -3.87
N LEU A 22 1.65 -4.07 -5.13
CA LEU A 22 2.44 -3.41 -6.17
C LEU A 22 2.72 -1.94 -5.80
N CYS A 23 1.72 -1.19 -5.38
CA CYS A 23 1.87 0.21 -4.97
C CYS A 23 2.82 0.35 -3.78
N GLN A 24 2.69 -0.52 -2.78
CA GLN A 24 3.58 -0.50 -1.63
C GLN A 24 5.02 -0.89 -1.99
N ALA A 25 5.20 -1.94 -2.79
CA ALA A 25 6.51 -2.37 -3.25
C ALA A 25 7.20 -1.29 -4.08
N SER A 26 6.44 -0.58 -4.93
CA SER A 26 6.92 0.56 -5.70
C SER A 26 7.47 1.66 -4.80
N LEU A 27 6.75 2.00 -3.73
CA LEU A 27 7.24 2.95 -2.73
C LEU A 27 8.53 2.46 -2.09
N ILE A 28 8.54 1.25 -1.51
CA ILE A 28 9.67 0.72 -0.76
C ILE A 28 10.94 0.64 -1.61
N GLN A 29 10.81 0.23 -2.87
CA GLN A 29 11.95 0.06 -3.76
C GLN A 29 12.47 1.38 -4.35
N SER A 30 11.61 2.41 -4.50
CA SER A 30 12.00 3.69 -5.08
C SER A 30 12.41 4.74 -4.05
N ILE A 31 12.12 4.54 -2.77
CA ILE A 31 12.20 5.58 -1.74
C ILE A 31 13.59 6.21 -1.61
N GLY A 32 14.65 5.39 -1.66
CA GLY A 32 16.03 5.87 -1.58
C GLY A 32 16.41 6.73 -2.80
N PHE A 33 16.04 6.28 -3.99
CA PHE A 33 16.25 7.05 -5.22
C PHE A 33 15.46 8.35 -5.20
N TYR A 34 14.19 8.29 -4.81
CA TYR A 34 13.30 9.44 -4.76
C TYR A 34 13.79 10.54 -3.83
N ILE A 35 14.28 10.18 -2.64
CA ILE A 35 14.87 11.14 -1.70
C ILE A 35 16.14 11.77 -2.32
N THR A 36 16.97 10.98 -2.99
CA THR A 36 18.19 11.47 -3.63
C THR A 36 17.86 12.40 -4.81
N ASP A 37 16.90 12.04 -5.64
CA ASP A 37 16.49 12.84 -6.82
C ASP A 37 15.82 14.17 -6.39
N LEU A 38 15.09 14.16 -5.29
CA LEU A 38 14.34 15.32 -4.81
C LEU A 38 15.21 16.30 -4.02
N PHE A 39 16.12 15.81 -3.19
CA PHE A 39 16.86 16.60 -2.21
C PHE A 39 18.38 16.59 -2.45
N GLY A 40 18.85 15.88 -3.46
CA GLY A 40 20.27 15.75 -3.81
C GLY A 40 21.01 14.74 -2.92
N ASN A 41 22.32 14.63 -3.15
CA ASN A 41 23.21 13.79 -2.35
C ASN A 41 23.40 14.41 -0.95
N LEU A 42 22.62 13.93 0.01
CA LEU A 42 22.69 14.36 1.39
C LEU A 42 23.60 13.41 2.18
N GLU A 43 24.52 13.96 2.95
CA GLU A 43 25.34 13.16 3.90
C GLU A 43 24.49 12.31 4.86
N ASN A 44 23.24 12.73 5.10
CA ASN A 44 22.29 12.11 6.00
C ASN A 44 21.24 11.21 5.30
N LEU A 45 21.49 10.78 4.04
CA LEU A 45 20.53 9.96 3.28
C LEU A 45 20.05 8.70 4.03
N PRO A 46 20.92 7.90 4.69
CA PRO A 46 20.46 6.74 5.47
C PRO A 46 19.52 7.12 6.61
N THR A 47 19.74 8.26 7.25
CA THR A 47 18.88 8.78 8.32
C THR A 47 17.50 9.18 7.78
N LEU A 48 17.43 9.86 6.64
CA LEU A 48 16.18 10.25 6.01
C LEU A 48 15.34 9.01 5.58
N ILE A 49 16.00 8.01 5.01
CA ILE A 49 15.35 6.74 4.65
C ILE A 49 14.82 6.05 5.92
N SER A 50 15.62 5.97 6.97
CA SER A 50 15.21 5.35 8.24
C SER A 50 14.04 6.07 8.88
N MET A 51 14.05 7.42 8.90
CA MET A 51 12.94 8.24 9.38
C MET A 51 11.67 8.00 8.56
N THR A 52 11.80 7.85 7.25
CA THR A 52 10.66 7.57 6.37
C THR A 52 10.01 6.24 6.72
N PHE A 53 10.80 5.17 6.87
CA PHE A 53 10.25 3.86 7.27
C PHE A 53 9.70 3.87 8.70
N ALA A 54 10.32 4.61 9.61
CA ALA A 54 9.82 4.77 10.98
C ALA A 54 8.44 5.47 10.98
N LEU A 55 8.31 6.59 10.26
CA LEU A 55 7.04 7.31 10.14
C LEU A 55 5.95 6.47 9.48
N LEU A 56 6.28 5.78 8.39
CA LEU A 56 5.36 4.88 7.71
C LEU A 56 4.86 3.79 8.67
N SER A 57 5.77 3.15 9.40
CA SER A 57 5.45 2.06 10.32
C SER A 57 4.63 2.53 11.52
N ILE A 58 5.04 3.64 12.15
CA ILE A 58 4.32 4.22 13.30
C ILE A 58 2.90 4.61 12.88
N SER A 59 2.75 5.31 11.76
CA SER A 59 1.44 5.72 11.24
C SER A 59 0.55 4.52 10.92
N THR A 60 1.14 3.43 10.38
CA THR A 60 0.43 2.18 10.10
C THR A 60 -0.07 1.53 11.39
N ILE A 61 0.79 1.39 12.41
CA ILE A 61 0.44 0.75 13.69
C ILE A 61 -0.61 1.57 14.43
N VAL A 62 -0.41 2.90 14.51
CA VAL A 62 -1.36 3.81 15.17
C VAL A 62 -2.73 3.76 14.49
N SER A 63 -2.76 3.83 13.18
CA SER A 63 -3.99 3.75 12.39
C SER A 63 -4.71 2.42 12.61
N GLN A 64 -3.97 1.31 12.54
CA GLN A 64 -4.53 -0.01 12.78
C GLN A 64 -5.17 -0.11 14.16
N TYR A 65 -4.45 0.30 15.21
CA TYR A 65 -4.98 0.29 16.57
C TYR A 65 -6.23 1.19 16.70
N LEU A 66 -6.16 2.42 16.19
CA LEU A 66 -7.26 3.38 16.33
C LEU A 66 -8.55 2.90 15.65
N PHE A 67 -8.46 2.44 14.41
CA PHE A 67 -9.64 2.17 13.59
C PHE A 67 -10.09 0.70 13.61
N THR A 68 -9.27 -0.21 14.13
CA THR A 68 -9.63 -1.63 14.31
C THR A 68 -10.07 -1.92 15.73
N ASP A 69 -9.35 -1.37 16.73
CA ASP A 69 -9.55 -1.74 18.13
C ASP A 69 -10.24 -0.63 18.96
N ALA A 70 -9.72 0.61 18.90
CA ALA A 70 -10.23 1.70 19.75
C ALA A 70 -11.56 2.29 19.25
N PHE A 71 -11.67 2.50 17.93
CA PHE A 71 -12.87 3.03 17.26
C PHE A 71 -13.22 2.12 16.07
N PRO A 72 -13.77 0.91 16.32
CA PRO A 72 -13.92 -0.09 15.29
C PRO A 72 -14.83 0.37 14.15
N MET A 73 -14.26 0.46 12.96
CA MET A 73 -14.97 0.76 11.73
C MET A 73 -15.32 -0.52 10.98
N LYS A 74 -16.39 -0.47 10.17
CA LYS A 74 -16.73 -1.58 9.27
C LYS A 74 -15.63 -1.78 8.23
N ASN A 75 -15.33 -3.04 7.89
CA ASN A 75 -14.30 -3.39 6.91
C ASN A 75 -14.45 -2.63 5.58
N PHE A 76 -15.67 -2.50 5.08
CA PHE A 76 -15.94 -1.75 3.86
C PHE A 76 -15.53 -0.27 3.97
N SER A 77 -15.86 0.37 5.08
CA SER A 77 -15.47 1.77 5.34
C SER A 77 -13.95 1.92 5.46
N LEU A 78 -13.28 0.95 6.10
CA LEU A 78 -11.81 0.92 6.20
C LEU A 78 -11.15 0.78 4.82
N LEU A 79 -11.68 -0.09 3.96
CA LEU A 79 -11.18 -0.25 2.59
C LEU A 79 -11.37 1.04 1.78
N MET A 80 -12.56 1.63 1.82
CA MET A 80 -12.86 2.86 1.06
C MET A 80 -12.04 4.05 1.53
N VAL A 81 -12.09 4.36 2.83
CA VAL A 81 -11.35 5.51 3.39
C VAL A 81 -9.84 5.31 3.23
N GLY A 82 -9.36 4.11 3.53
CA GLY A 82 -7.94 3.78 3.35
C GLY A 82 -7.47 3.93 1.92
N SER A 83 -8.27 3.45 0.93
CA SER A 83 -7.93 3.62 -0.50
C SER A 83 -7.92 5.09 -0.92
N ILE A 84 -8.87 5.91 -0.46
CA ILE A 84 -8.88 7.36 -0.71
C ILE A 84 -7.63 8.02 -0.15
N LEU A 85 -7.22 7.66 1.07
CA LEU A 85 -6.00 8.18 1.67
C LEU A 85 -4.75 7.78 0.87
N LEU A 86 -4.69 6.55 0.35
CA LEU A 86 -3.59 6.10 -0.51
C LEU A 86 -3.54 6.90 -1.81
N VAL A 87 -4.69 7.11 -2.48
CA VAL A 87 -4.78 7.94 -3.69
C VAL A 87 -4.24 9.34 -3.43
N PHE A 88 -4.77 10.00 -2.39
CA PHE A 88 -4.37 11.37 -2.04
C PHE A 88 -2.89 11.46 -1.70
N SER A 89 -2.38 10.50 -0.96
CA SER A 89 -0.98 10.50 -0.53
C SER A 89 -0.01 10.28 -1.70
N TYR A 90 -0.27 9.32 -2.58
CA TYR A 90 0.55 9.13 -3.78
C TYR A 90 0.48 10.33 -4.72
N PHE A 91 -0.71 10.94 -4.85
CA PHE A 91 -0.86 12.16 -5.65
C PHE A 91 -0.07 13.33 -5.07
N THR A 92 -0.16 13.58 -3.78
CA THR A 92 0.61 14.66 -3.13
C THR A 92 2.11 14.43 -3.22
N MET A 93 2.56 13.19 -3.11
CA MET A 93 3.96 12.82 -3.28
C MET A 93 4.47 13.09 -4.70
N ALA A 94 3.64 12.83 -5.72
CA ALA A 94 3.97 13.10 -7.11
C ALA A 94 4.00 14.60 -7.45
N PHE A 95 3.12 15.39 -6.84
CA PHE A 95 2.89 16.79 -7.20
C PHE A 95 3.76 17.77 -6.42
N PHE A 96 3.91 17.55 -5.11
CA PHE A 96 4.62 18.48 -4.23
C PHE A 96 6.04 18.01 -3.94
N GLN A 97 7.03 18.65 -4.56
CA GLN A 97 8.45 18.33 -4.42
C GLN A 97 9.08 19.07 -3.22
N SER A 98 8.52 18.90 -2.03
CA SER A 98 9.10 19.46 -0.80
C SER A 98 9.15 18.43 0.32
N ILE A 99 10.16 18.55 1.20
CA ILE A 99 10.40 17.60 2.28
C ILE A 99 9.22 17.50 3.27
N SER A 100 8.55 18.62 3.53
CA SER A 100 7.40 18.66 4.43
C SER A 100 6.21 17.90 3.85
N PHE A 101 5.89 18.11 2.56
CA PHE A 101 4.83 17.38 1.87
C PHE A 101 5.19 15.90 1.69
N TYR A 102 6.46 15.58 1.47
CA TYR A 102 6.94 14.21 1.42
C TYR A 102 6.63 13.45 2.72
N TYR A 103 7.07 13.96 3.88
CA TYR A 103 6.80 13.30 5.15
C TYR A 103 5.32 13.25 5.50
N LEU A 104 4.56 14.30 5.20
CA LEU A 104 3.11 14.29 5.36
C LEU A 104 2.46 13.18 4.51
N SER A 105 2.89 13.03 3.26
CA SER A 105 2.41 11.96 2.37
C SER A 105 2.74 10.58 2.94
N ILE A 106 3.94 10.37 3.46
CA ILE A 106 4.35 9.11 4.09
C ILE A 106 3.48 8.77 5.30
N MET A 107 3.16 9.74 6.14
CA MET A 107 2.25 9.54 7.28
C MET A 107 0.84 9.13 6.81
N ILE A 108 0.30 9.82 5.81
CA ILE A 108 -1.02 9.51 5.24
C ILE A 108 -1.01 8.13 4.57
N LEU A 109 0.08 7.76 3.87
CA LEU A 109 0.27 6.40 3.33
C LEU A 109 0.22 5.34 4.42
N GLY A 110 0.91 5.58 5.53
CA GLY A 110 0.89 4.67 6.68
C GLY A 110 -0.53 4.47 7.22
N ILE A 111 -1.29 5.56 7.37
CA ILE A 111 -2.69 5.49 7.80
C ILE A 111 -3.51 4.66 6.80
N GLY A 112 -3.39 4.92 5.50
CA GLY A 112 -4.09 4.18 4.46
C GLY A 112 -3.78 2.68 4.47
N PHE A 113 -2.51 2.30 4.58
CA PHE A 113 -2.11 0.89 4.68
C PHE A 113 -2.57 0.24 5.99
N GLY A 114 -2.54 0.97 7.10
CA GLY A 114 -3.01 0.49 8.40
C GLY A 114 -4.52 0.21 8.43
N MET A 115 -5.30 0.92 7.62
CA MET A 115 -6.73 0.68 7.46
C MET A 115 -7.02 -0.45 6.45
N THR A 116 -6.40 -0.41 5.27
CA THR A 116 -6.76 -1.31 4.16
C THR A 116 -6.32 -2.76 4.38
N ARG A 117 -5.15 -3.01 4.94
CA ARG A 117 -4.61 -4.36 5.06
C ARG A 117 -5.41 -5.27 6.00
N PRO A 118 -5.68 -4.88 7.26
CA PRO A 118 -6.47 -5.72 8.16
C PRO A 118 -7.91 -5.87 7.66
N ALA A 119 -8.49 -4.80 7.08
CA ALA A 119 -9.83 -4.85 6.52
C ALA A 119 -9.94 -5.80 5.34
N LEU A 120 -8.93 -5.84 4.45
CA LEU A 120 -8.87 -6.77 3.33
C LEU A 120 -8.79 -8.22 3.80
N SER A 121 -7.89 -8.51 4.73
CA SER A 121 -7.72 -9.85 5.30
C SER A 121 -8.99 -10.33 6.02
N SER A 122 -9.59 -9.46 6.83
CA SER A 122 -10.85 -9.74 7.53
C SER A 122 -12.00 -9.96 6.56
N SER A 123 -12.15 -9.10 5.55
CA SER A 123 -13.22 -9.22 4.55
C SER A 123 -13.11 -10.52 3.74
N LEU A 124 -11.89 -10.88 3.33
CA LEU A 124 -11.64 -12.15 2.64
C LEU A 124 -11.99 -13.35 3.54
N SER A 125 -11.57 -13.34 4.80
CA SER A 125 -11.87 -14.39 5.75
C SER A 125 -13.37 -14.56 5.99
N LEU A 126 -14.09 -13.46 6.21
CA LEU A 126 -15.53 -13.45 6.42
C LEU A 126 -16.36 -13.88 5.19
N ALA A 127 -15.80 -13.72 4.00
CA ALA A 127 -16.42 -14.19 2.76
C ALA A 127 -16.27 -15.71 2.53
N GLN A 128 -15.58 -16.41 3.41
CA GLN A 128 -15.32 -17.85 3.29
C GLN A 128 -15.97 -18.65 4.42
N THR A 129 -16.23 -19.94 4.14
CA THR A 129 -16.60 -20.89 5.19
C THR A 129 -15.39 -21.20 6.08
N PRO A 130 -15.57 -21.59 7.35
CA PRO A 130 -14.47 -21.88 8.28
C PRO A 130 -13.41 -22.84 7.71
N GLU A 131 -13.83 -23.84 6.94
CA GLU A 131 -12.94 -24.85 6.34
C GLU A 131 -12.04 -24.26 5.24
N ASN A 132 -12.47 -23.16 4.62
CA ASN A 132 -11.80 -22.53 3.49
C ASN A 132 -10.98 -21.29 3.85
N GLN A 133 -11.11 -20.77 5.08
CA GLN A 133 -10.39 -19.56 5.53
C GLN A 133 -8.87 -19.71 5.44
N GLY A 134 -8.34 -20.88 5.82
CA GLY A 134 -6.91 -21.15 5.71
C GLY A 134 -6.38 -21.11 4.27
N SER A 135 -7.15 -21.68 3.32
CA SER A 135 -6.79 -21.63 1.89
C SER A 135 -6.85 -20.22 1.34
N ALA A 136 -7.87 -19.45 1.70
CA ALA A 136 -8.02 -18.06 1.30
C ALA A 136 -6.87 -17.18 1.83
N ALA A 137 -6.48 -17.36 3.10
CA ALA A 137 -5.32 -16.69 3.69
C ALA A 137 -4.02 -17.09 2.97
N GLY A 138 -3.85 -18.34 2.57
CA GLY A 138 -2.72 -18.81 1.77
C GLY A 138 -2.64 -18.12 0.40
N TYR A 139 -3.77 -17.97 -0.29
CA TYR A 139 -3.83 -17.23 -1.56
C TYR A 139 -3.46 -15.76 -1.37
N LEU A 140 -4.01 -15.10 -0.36
CA LEU A 140 -3.67 -13.71 -0.04
C LEU A 140 -2.16 -13.55 0.24
N GLY A 141 -1.60 -14.45 1.05
CA GLY A 141 -0.17 -14.47 1.35
C GLY A 141 0.73 -14.69 0.13
N SER A 142 0.23 -15.39 -0.90
CA SER A 142 0.96 -15.63 -2.15
C SER A 142 0.96 -14.42 -3.08
N VAL A 143 -0.08 -13.60 -3.06
CA VAL A 143 -0.20 -12.42 -3.94
C VAL A 143 0.75 -11.31 -3.52
N ILE A 144 1.01 -11.13 -2.24
CA ILE A 144 1.90 -10.07 -1.73
C ILE A 144 3.32 -10.17 -2.31
N PRO A 145 4.01 -11.32 -2.28
CA PRO A 145 5.31 -11.47 -2.93
C PRO A 145 5.29 -11.23 -4.44
N ILE A 146 4.20 -11.61 -5.12
CA ILE A 146 4.06 -11.38 -6.56
C ILE A 146 4.11 -9.87 -6.86
N GLY A 147 3.42 -9.04 -6.09
CA GLY A 147 3.50 -7.60 -6.21
C GLY A 147 4.94 -7.08 -6.07
N HIS A 148 5.69 -7.57 -5.09
CA HIS A 148 7.09 -7.20 -4.91
C HIS A 148 8.00 -7.66 -6.05
N MET A 149 7.77 -8.86 -6.61
CA MET A 149 8.55 -9.40 -7.72
C MET A 149 8.29 -8.67 -9.04
N THR A 150 7.06 -8.22 -9.27
CA THR A 150 6.67 -7.53 -10.51
C THR A 150 7.07 -6.06 -10.54
N THR A 151 7.25 -5.45 -9.38
CA THR A 151 7.60 -4.02 -9.23
C THR A 151 8.84 -3.60 -10.05
N PRO A 152 9.99 -4.30 -10.05
CA PRO A 152 11.15 -3.90 -10.84
C PRO A 152 10.86 -3.82 -12.34
N PHE A 153 9.95 -4.62 -12.84
CA PHE A 153 9.61 -4.68 -14.26
C PHE A 153 8.55 -3.65 -14.68
N ILE A 154 7.72 -3.20 -13.78
CA ILE A 154 6.63 -2.26 -14.05
C ILE A 154 6.97 -0.87 -13.52
N ALA A 155 7.29 -0.78 -12.23
CA ALA A 155 7.43 0.49 -11.54
C ALA A 155 8.78 1.18 -11.83
N MET A 156 9.89 0.42 -11.87
CA MET A 156 11.19 1.02 -12.07
C MET A 156 11.37 1.62 -13.48
N PRO A 157 10.90 1.02 -14.59
CA PRO A 157 10.90 1.68 -15.89
C PRO A 157 10.10 2.99 -15.91
N ILE A 158 8.94 3.05 -15.21
CA ILE A 158 8.14 4.28 -15.10
C ILE A 158 8.92 5.33 -14.30
N TYR A 159 9.54 4.94 -13.21
CA TYR A 159 10.37 5.80 -12.37
C TYR A 159 11.55 6.38 -13.16
N ALA A 160 12.20 5.58 -14.01
CA ALA A 160 13.34 6.00 -14.82
C ALA A 160 13.00 7.08 -15.84
N ILE A 161 11.73 7.18 -16.28
CA ILE A 161 11.26 8.27 -17.15
C ILE A 161 11.14 9.56 -16.34
N ASN A 162 10.46 9.52 -15.22
CA ASN A 162 10.33 10.62 -14.27
C ASN A 162 9.90 10.07 -12.90
N PRO A 163 10.59 10.42 -11.80
CA PRO A 163 10.24 9.94 -10.46
C PRO A 163 8.77 10.17 -10.06
N GLY A 164 8.20 11.32 -10.44
CA GLY A 164 6.80 11.63 -10.16
C GLY A 164 5.80 10.72 -10.86
N TYR A 165 6.14 10.22 -12.07
CA TYR A 165 5.23 9.35 -12.83
C TYR A 165 4.92 8.04 -12.11
N LEU A 166 5.86 7.48 -11.35
CA LEU A 166 5.62 6.30 -10.56
C LEU A 166 4.53 6.52 -9.52
N TYR A 167 4.56 7.67 -8.85
CA TYR A 167 3.58 7.97 -7.81
C TYR A 167 2.22 8.38 -8.40
N TYR A 168 2.18 9.04 -9.56
CA TYR A 168 0.93 9.23 -10.32
C TYR A 168 0.35 7.88 -10.74
N PHE A 169 1.16 6.97 -11.25
CA PHE A 169 0.74 5.61 -11.60
C PHE A 169 0.16 4.87 -10.40
N SER A 170 0.84 4.91 -9.25
CA SER A 170 0.37 4.30 -8.01
C SER A 170 -0.95 4.93 -7.53
N SER A 171 -1.10 6.26 -7.65
CA SER A 171 -2.35 6.95 -7.34
C SER A 171 -3.50 6.47 -8.23
N ILE A 172 -3.29 6.37 -9.55
CA ILE A 172 -4.29 5.87 -10.51
C ILE A 172 -4.67 4.43 -10.20
N LEU A 173 -3.71 3.56 -9.88
CA LEU A 173 -4.01 2.19 -9.46
C LEU A 173 -4.85 2.15 -8.19
N CYS A 174 -4.55 3.00 -7.20
CA CYS A 174 -5.34 3.08 -5.98
C CYS A 174 -6.77 3.58 -6.23
N ILE A 175 -7.03 4.42 -7.26
CA ILE A 175 -8.39 4.80 -7.66
C ILE A 175 -9.21 3.57 -8.06
N SER A 176 -8.60 2.58 -8.70
CA SER A 176 -9.30 1.34 -9.09
C SER A 176 -9.71 0.47 -7.90
N LEU A 177 -9.27 0.80 -6.67
CA LEU A 177 -9.65 0.11 -5.43
C LEU A 177 -10.91 0.72 -4.78
N ILE A 178 -11.39 1.86 -5.25
CA ILE A 178 -12.57 2.57 -4.75
C ILE A 178 -13.81 2.14 -5.52
#